data_0735ed5671f53445780d06b47b7e2dc0
#
_entry.id   0735ed5671f53445780d06b47b7e2dc0
#
_cell.length_a   1.000
_cell.length_b   1.000
_cell.length_c   1.000
_cell.angle_alpha   90.00
_cell.angle_beta   90.00
_cell.angle_gamma   90.00
#
_symmetry.space_group_name_H-M   'P 1'
#
loop_
_entity.id
_entity.type
_entity.pdbx_description
1 polymer ?
#
loop_
_entity_poly.entity_id
_entity_poly.type
_entity_poly.pdbx_seq_one_letter_code
_entity_poly.pdbx_strand_id
1 'polypeptide(L)'
;MRIERLDVVLRARSAWEAMELGSALVRRHAGAIWKPWLLFTLPLFALLNLGAWAIDQLWLAGLLLWWLKPVLDRIPLFVISRGVFGDVPSVRDTLRAQLRWGWRPMLGYLTWRRLSPARTVFLPLELLEGASPEQQRQRRRTLGGAVYGHALLLASVCWHFEAMLIVACIAAILMFVPVDLLPE
;
A
#
# COMPACT_ATOMS: atom_id res chain seq x y z
N MET A 1 18.30 -10.26 -14.07
CA MET A 1 17.65 -10.93 -12.93
C MET A 1 18.19 -12.34 -12.86
N ARG A 2 18.81 -12.72 -11.75
CA ARG A 2 19.34 -14.08 -11.57
C ARG A 2 18.24 -14.94 -10.93
N ILE A 3 17.64 -15.81 -11.71
CA ILE A 3 16.58 -16.75 -11.28
C ILE A 3 17.08 -17.73 -10.21
N GLU A 4 18.39 -17.91 -10.12
CA GLU A 4 19.07 -18.82 -9.16
C GLU A 4 19.02 -18.36 -7.68
N ARG A 5 18.53 -17.14 -7.40
CA ARG A 5 18.43 -16.54 -6.06
C ARG A 5 16.99 -16.28 -5.61
N LEU A 6 16.04 -17.07 -6.10
CA LEU A 6 14.65 -16.94 -5.66
C LEU A 6 14.51 -17.43 -4.21
N ASP A 7 14.13 -16.52 -3.33
CA ASP A 7 13.77 -16.84 -1.93
C ASP A 7 12.43 -17.57 -1.82
N VAL A 8 11.74 -17.75 -2.94
CA VAL A 8 10.41 -18.36 -3.01
C VAL A 8 10.39 -19.45 -4.06
N VAL A 9 9.99 -20.65 -3.66
CA VAL A 9 9.78 -21.78 -4.59
C VAL A 9 8.59 -21.47 -5.49
N LEU A 10 8.80 -21.46 -6.81
CA LEU A 10 7.73 -21.24 -7.79
C LEU A 10 6.90 -22.51 -7.94
N ARG A 11 5.69 -22.50 -7.38
CA ARG A 11 4.67 -23.54 -7.54
C ARG A 11 3.28 -22.93 -7.58
N ALA A 12 2.31 -23.63 -8.13
CA ALA A 12 0.91 -23.26 -8.00
C ALA A 12 0.53 -23.26 -6.51
N ARG A 13 -0.10 -22.17 -6.04
CA ARG A 13 -0.54 -21.98 -4.66
C ARG A 13 -2.01 -21.64 -4.60
N SER A 14 -2.67 -22.04 -3.52
CA SER A 14 -3.99 -21.53 -3.19
C SER A 14 -3.93 -20.03 -2.84
N ALA A 15 -5.06 -19.34 -2.88
CA ALA A 15 -5.13 -17.93 -2.50
C ALA A 15 -4.69 -17.71 -1.05
N TRP A 16 -5.02 -18.64 -0.14
CA TRP A 16 -4.62 -18.59 1.27
C TRP A 16 -3.11 -18.73 1.45
N GLU A 17 -2.49 -19.72 0.80
CA GLU A 17 -1.03 -19.85 0.80
C GLU A 17 -0.32 -18.64 0.23
N ALA A 18 -0.90 -17.98 -0.79
CA ALA A 18 -0.34 -16.75 -1.35
C ALA A 18 -0.41 -15.58 -0.36
N MET A 19 -1.50 -15.47 0.42
CA MET A 19 -1.64 -14.46 1.47
C MET A 19 -0.68 -14.69 2.64
N GLU A 20 -0.51 -15.95 3.07
CA GLU A 20 0.46 -16.34 4.10
C GLU A 20 1.89 -16.02 3.66
N LEU A 21 2.23 -16.38 2.43
CA LEU A 21 3.54 -16.06 1.85
C LEU A 21 3.78 -14.55 1.80
N GLY A 22 2.79 -13.77 1.37
CA GLY A 22 2.85 -12.31 1.35
C GLY A 22 3.14 -11.73 2.74
N SER A 23 2.42 -12.19 3.76
CA SER A 23 2.64 -11.75 5.15
C SER A 23 3.99 -12.20 5.72
N ALA A 24 4.45 -13.39 5.36
CA ALA A 24 5.79 -13.87 5.73
C ALA A 24 6.90 -13.02 5.10
N LEU A 25 6.76 -12.64 3.82
CA LEU A 25 7.69 -11.76 3.12
C LEU A 25 7.73 -10.35 3.73
N VAL A 26 6.58 -9.79 4.10
CA VAL A 26 6.51 -8.49 4.80
C VAL A 26 7.24 -8.56 6.13
N ARG A 27 7.02 -9.61 6.93
CA ARG A 27 7.72 -9.81 8.21
C ARG A 27 9.22 -9.98 8.02
N ARG A 28 9.64 -10.77 7.04
CA ARG A 28 11.06 -11.01 6.73
C ARG A 28 11.79 -9.72 6.33
N HIS A 29 11.14 -8.86 5.55
CA HIS A 29 11.71 -7.61 5.06
C HIS A 29 11.21 -6.37 5.82
N ALA A 30 10.66 -6.54 7.02
CA ALA A 30 10.02 -5.48 7.80
C ALA A 30 10.88 -4.21 7.92
N GLY A 31 12.15 -4.34 8.29
CA GLY A 31 13.05 -3.20 8.43
C GLY A 31 13.31 -2.44 7.11
N ALA A 32 13.40 -3.17 5.99
CA ALA A 32 13.60 -2.58 4.67
C ALA A 32 12.33 -1.89 4.14
N ILE A 33 11.15 -2.31 4.61
CA ILE A 33 9.85 -1.74 4.24
C ILE A 33 9.52 -0.53 5.13
N TRP A 34 9.56 -0.71 6.46
CA TRP A 34 9.07 0.29 7.39
C TRP A 34 9.95 1.53 7.47
N LYS A 35 11.28 1.38 7.38
CA LYS A 35 12.20 2.54 7.41
C LYS A 35 11.91 3.53 6.29
N PRO A 36 11.96 3.17 4.99
CA PRO A 36 11.66 4.13 3.92
C PRO A 36 10.20 4.58 3.93
N TRP A 37 9.27 3.71 4.36
CA TRP A 37 7.86 4.06 4.46
C TRP A 37 7.62 5.14 5.51
N LEU A 38 8.13 4.99 6.73
CA LEU A 38 8.04 6.00 7.78
C LEU A 38 8.78 7.29 7.40
N LEU A 39 9.98 7.17 6.84
CA LEU A 39 10.78 8.32 6.43
C LEU A 39 10.08 9.16 5.33
N PHE A 40 9.24 8.56 4.52
CA PHE A 40 8.44 9.27 3.52
C PHE A 40 7.09 9.75 4.10
N THR A 41 6.42 8.90 4.87
CA THR A 41 5.05 9.18 5.35
C THR A 41 5.02 10.22 6.47
N LEU A 42 5.99 10.21 7.41
CA LEU A 42 5.99 11.15 8.53
C LEU A 42 6.17 12.61 8.10
N PRO A 43 7.13 12.97 7.22
CA PRO A 43 7.23 14.33 6.72
C PRO A 43 5.99 14.74 5.89
N LEU A 44 5.45 13.82 5.08
CA LEU A 44 4.22 14.06 4.33
C LEU A 44 3.04 14.32 5.27
N PHE A 45 2.88 13.52 6.31
CA PHE A 45 1.86 13.70 7.33
C PHE A 45 2.00 15.03 8.05
N ALA A 46 3.22 15.40 8.46
CA ALA A 46 3.49 16.68 9.10
C ALA A 46 3.15 17.87 8.17
N LEU A 47 3.56 17.79 6.91
CA LEU A 47 3.26 18.83 5.91
C LEU A 47 1.76 19.01 5.68
N LEU A 48 1.03 17.89 5.53
CA LEU A 48 -0.43 17.92 5.32
C LEU A 48 -1.15 18.50 6.54
N ASN A 49 -0.74 18.15 7.77
CA ASN A 49 -1.35 18.69 8.98
C ASN A 49 -1.04 20.18 9.17
N LEU A 50 0.21 20.61 8.89
CA LEU A 50 0.57 22.03 8.93
C LEU A 50 -0.26 22.85 7.92
N GLY A 51 -0.40 22.33 6.69
CA GLY A 51 -1.22 22.99 5.67
C GLY A 51 -2.70 23.04 6.04
N ALA A 52 -3.25 21.96 6.56
CA ALA A 52 -4.63 21.85 7.00
C ALA A 52 -4.92 22.74 8.22
N TRP A 53 -3.97 22.85 9.14
CA TRP A 53 -4.03 23.76 10.27
C TRP A 53 -4.02 25.23 9.84
N ALA A 54 -3.19 25.59 8.85
CA ALA A 54 -3.10 26.95 8.34
C ALA A 54 -4.41 27.47 7.70
N ILE A 55 -5.32 26.56 7.31
CA ILE A 55 -6.63 26.88 6.72
C ILE A 55 -7.80 26.48 7.63
N ASP A 56 -7.53 26.14 8.89
CA ASP A 56 -8.53 25.69 9.88
C ASP A 56 -9.37 24.47 9.44
N GLN A 57 -8.77 23.56 8.64
CA GLN A 57 -9.48 22.41 8.07
C GLN A 57 -8.71 21.11 8.33
N LEU A 58 -8.48 20.75 9.59
CA LEU A 58 -7.67 19.58 9.99
C LEU A 58 -8.13 18.24 9.38
N TRP A 59 -9.43 18.08 9.15
CA TRP A 59 -9.98 16.88 8.51
C TRP A 59 -9.43 16.63 7.10
N LEU A 60 -9.02 17.70 6.39
CA LEU A 60 -8.42 17.60 5.06
C LEU A 60 -7.10 16.83 5.07
N ALA A 61 -6.30 16.94 6.14
CA ALA A 61 -5.05 16.20 6.25
C ALA A 61 -5.29 14.69 6.21
N GLY A 62 -6.27 14.21 6.99
CA GLY A 62 -6.69 12.81 6.99
C GLY A 62 -7.22 12.36 5.62
N LEU A 63 -8.08 13.18 5.00
CA LEU A 63 -8.62 12.91 3.67
C LEU A 63 -7.52 12.81 2.61
N LEU A 64 -6.58 13.75 2.60
CA LEU A 64 -5.47 13.78 1.64
C LEU A 64 -4.51 12.63 1.87
N LEU A 65 -4.18 12.29 3.11
CA LEU A 65 -3.34 11.14 3.43
C LEU A 65 -4.01 9.83 2.97
N TRP A 66 -5.30 9.69 3.26
CA TRP A 66 -6.09 8.57 2.75
C TRP A 66 -6.11 8.57 1.23
N TRP A 67 -6.24 9.71 0.57
CA TRP A 67 -6.21 9.82 -0.89
C TRP A 67 -4.87 9.39 -1.47
N LEU A 68 -3.76 9.73 -0.82
CA LEU A 68 -2.40 9.41 -1.25
C LEU A 68 -1.95 7.98 -0.89
N LYS A 69 -2.77 7.20 -0.16
CA LYS A 69 -2.44 5.81 0.23
C LYS A 69 -1.89 4.94 -0.91
N PRO A 70 -2.42 4.98 -2.16
CA PRO A 70 -1.83 4.21 -3.27
C PRO A 70 -0.38 4.56 -3.59
N VAL A 71 0.02 5.81 -3.35
CA VAL A 71 1.41 6.24 -3.53
C VAL A 71 2.30 5.64 -2.45
N LEU A 72 1.80 5.58 -1.21
CA LEU A 72 2.50 4.96 -0.08
C LEU A 72 2.64 3.44 -0.25
N ASP A 73 1.63 2.78 -0.81
CA ASP A 73 1.61 1.34 -1.08
C ASP A 73 2.70 0.91 -2.10
N ARG A 74 3.24 1.84 -2.89
CA ARG A 74 4.34 1.56 -3.82
C ARG A 74 5.65 1.21 -3.11
N ILE A 75 5.88 1.76 -1.92
CA ILE A 75 7.13 1.55 -1.17
C ILE A 75 7.29 0.07 -0.78
N PRO A 76 6.35 -0.55 -0.05
CA PRO A 76 6.43 -1.97 0.26
C PRO A 76 6.44 -2.84 -0.99
N LEU A 77 5.68 -2.49 -2.02
CA LEU A 77 5.65 -3.23 -3.27
C LEU A 77 7.02 -3.25 -3.96
N PHE A 78 7.72 -2.10 -4.00
CA PHE A 78 9.06 -2.01 -4.57
C PHE A 78 10.07 -2.85 -3.80
N VAL A 79 10.03 -2.81 -2.47
CA VAL A 79 10.95 -3.58 -1.62
C VAL A 79 10.71 -5.07 -1.75
N ILE A 80 9.45 -5.51 -1.65
CA ILE A 80 9.09 -6.93 -1.73
C ILE A 80 9.42 -7.50 -3.11
N SER A 81 9.10 -6.77 -4.18
CA SER A 81 9.36 -7.24 -5.55
C SER A 81 10.83 -7.52 -5.83
N ARG A 82 11.74 -6.83 -5.17
CA ARG A 82 13.19 -7.06 -5.26
C ARG A 82 13.67 -8.07 -4.22
N GLY A 83 13.13 -7.99 -3.01
CA GLY A 83 13.46 -8.90 -1.93
C GLY A 83 13.21 -10.36 -2.26
N VAL A 84 12.15 -10.67 -3.03
CA VAL A 84 11.86 -12.02 -3.54
C VAL A 84 13.03 -12.59 -4.38
N PHE A 85 13.79 -11.74 -5.06
CA PHE A 85 14.97 -12.12 -5.85
C PHE A 85 16.29 -12.01 -5.05
N GLY A 86 16.21 -11.84 -3.73
CA GLY A 86 17.39 -11.73 -2.87
C GLY A 86 18.12 -10.37 -2.95
N ASP A 87 17.55 -9.39 -3.65
CA ASP A 87 18.11 -8.04 -3.82
C ASP A 87 17.30 -7.04 -2.99
N VAL A 88 17.62 -6.93 -1.71
CA VAL A 88 16.91 -5.99 -0.81
C VAL A 88 17.45 -4.58 -1.03
N PRO A 89 16.64 -3.63 -1.55
CA PRO A 89 17.11 -2.29 -1.86
C PRO A 89 17.38 -1.48 -0.58
N SER A 90 18.35 -0.56 -0.67
CA SER A 90 18.60 0.38 0.41
C SER A 90 17.45 1.39 0.56
N VAL A 91 17.35 2.03 1.74
CA VAL A 91 16.35 3.09 1.99
C VAL A 91 16.44 4.19 0.94
N ARG A 92 17.67 4.61 0.61
CA ARG A 92 17.94 5.68 -0.36
C ARG A 92 17.48 5.28 -1.78
N ASP A 93 17.75 4.05 -2.20
CA ASP A 93 17.35 3.55 -3.51
C ASP A 93 15.84 3.40 -3.60
N THR A 94 15.21 2.92 -2.53
CA THR A 94 13.75 2.83 -2.42
C THR A 94 13.10 4.20 -2.58
N LEU A 95 13.56 5.22 -1.86
CA LEU A 95 13.01 6.58 -1.95
C LEU A 95 13.25 7.22 -3.32
N ARG A 96 14.45 7.06 -3.89
CA ARG A 96 14.76 7.55 -5.23
C ARG A 96 13.89 6.90 -6.30
N ALA A 97 13.64 5.60 -6.17
CA ALA A 97 12.76 4.89 -7.08
C ALA A 97 11.35 5.47 -7.10
N GLN A 98 10.83 5.96 -5.94
CA GLN A 98 9.49 6.54 -5.88
C GLN A 98 9.34 7.79 -6.78
N LEU A 99 10.40 8.51 -7.08
CA LEU A 99 10.36 9.70 -7.94
C LEU A 99 10.15 9.36 -9.42
N ARG A 100 10.56 8.16 -9.85
CA ARG A 100 10.57 7.77 -11.28
C ARG A 100 9.70 6.58 -11.60
N TRP A 101 9.51 5.66 -10.66
CA TRP A 101 8.87 4.37 -10.90
C TRP A 101 7.34 4.44 -10.81
N GLY A 102 6.68 3.99 -11.87
CA GLY A 102 5.24 3.67 -11.84
C GLY A 102 4.27 4.86 -11.78
N TRP A 103 4.65 6.09 -12.17
CA TRP A 103 3.75 7.23 -12.13
C TRP A 103 2.59 7.17 -13.14
N ARG A 104 2.82 6.63 -14.34
CA ARG A 104 1.76 6.51 -15.37
C ARG A 104 0.53 5.72 -14.89
N PRO A 105 0.66 4.47 -14.39
CA PRO A 105 -0.49 3.75 -13.85
C PRO A 105 -1.03 4.41 -12.57
N MET A 106 -0.19 5.08 -11.77
CA MET A 106 -0.56 5.68 -10.51
C MET A 106 -1.63 6.77 -10.67
N LEU A 107 -1.57 7.59 -11.71
CA LEU A 107 -2.59 8.60 -11.98
C LEU A 107 -4.00 8.00 -12.07
N GLY A 108 -4.14 6.83 -12.67
CA GLY A 108 -5.41 6.09 -12.71
C GLY A 108 -5.88 5.63 -11.34
N TYR A 109 -4.95 5.26 -10.45
CA TYR A 109 -5.27 4.83 -9.08
C TYR A 109 -5.49 5.98 -8.10
N LEU A 110 -5.06 7.17 -8.42
CA LEU A 110 -5.40 8.39 -7.69
C LEU A 110 -6.77 8.97 -8.09
N THR A 111 -7.29 8.59 -9.26
CA THR A 111 -8.59 9.05 -9.77
C THR A 111 -9.66 7.96 -9.71
N TRP A 112 -10.17 7.53 -10.83
CA TRP A 112 -11.33 6.64 -10.97
C TRP A 112 -11.13 5.20 -10.45
N ARG A 113 -9.90 4.65 -10.53
CA ARG A 113 -9.59 3.30 -10.06
C ARG A 113 -9.39 3.21 -8.55
N ARG A 114 -9.49 4.33 -7.88
CA ARG A 114 -9.31 4.39 -6.44
C ARG A 114 -10.34 3.55 -5.69
N LEU A 115 -11.57 3.56 -6.14
CA LEU A 115 -12.68 2.84 -5.52
C LEU A 115 -12.76 1.37 -5.93
N SER A 116 -11.85 0.90 -6.82
CA SER A 116 -11.85 -0.50 -7.23
C SER A 116 -11.31 -1.40 -6.10
N PRO A 117 -12.10 -2.36 -5.58
CA PRO A 117 -11.64 -3.32 -4.57
C PRO A 117 -10.54 -4.25 -5.11
N ALA A 118 -10.49 -4.45 -6.43
CA ALA A 118 -9.44 -5.23 -7.09
C ALA A 118 -8.10 -4.48 -7.22
N ARG A 119 -7.98 -3.25 -6.67
CA ARG A 119 -6.74 -2.47 -6.68
C ARG A 119 -5.57 -3.24 -6.06
N THR A 120 -5.82 -3.99 -5.01
CA THR A 120 -4.80 -4.78 -4.32
C THR A 120 -4.11 -5.81 -5.21
N VAL A 121 -4.81 -6.31 -6.22
CA VAL A 121 -4.28 -7.29 -7.20
C VAL A 121 -3.73 -6.58 -8.44
N PHE A 122 -4.44 -5.60 -8.96
CA PHE A 122 -4.09 -5.00 -10.25
C PHE A 122 -3.00 -3.93 -10.16
N LEU A 123 -2.85 -3.26 -9.01
CA LEU A 123 -1.75 -2.31 -8.82
C LEU A 123 -0.37 -2.98 -8.90
N PRO A 124 -0.11 -4.10 -8.19
CA PRO A 124 1.14 -4.84 -8.35
C PRO A 124 1.37 -5.33 -9.78
N LEU A 125 0.33 -5.86 -10.42
CA LEU A 125 0.40 -6.36 -11.79
C LEU A 125 0.86 -5.28 -12.78
N GLU A 126 0.26 -4.09 -12.72
CA GLU A 126 0.58 -2.99 -13.61
C GLU A 126 1.95 -2.35 -13.32
N LEU A 127 2.34 -2.30 -12.05
CA LEU A 127 3.62 -1.72 -11.66
C LEU A 127 4.82 -2.63 -11.93
N LEU A 128 4.65 -3.95 -11.79
CA LEU A 128 5.76 -4.89 -11.85
C LEU A 128 5.96 -5.48 -13.25
N GLU A 129 4.90 -5.73 -13.99
CA GLU A 129 5.01 -6.45 -15.27
C GLU A 129 5.44 -5.55 -16.43
N GLY A 130 5.21 -4.24 -16.38
CA GLY A 130 5.56 -3.33 -17.49
C GLY A 130 4.94 -3.76 -18.83
N ALA A 131 3.91 -4.62 -18.81
CA ALA A 131 3.30 -5.25 -19.95
C ALA A 131 2.54 -4.23 -20.83
N SER A 132 2.38 -4.54 -22.12
CA SER A 132 1.56 -3.73 -23.02
C SER A 132 0.10 -3.67 -22.54
N PRO A 133 -0.68 -2.63 -22.92
CA PRO A 133 -2.08 -2.51 -22.50
C PRO A 133 -2.94 -3.71 -22.85
N GLU A 134 -2.64 -4.38 -23.95
CA GLU A 134 -3.35 -5.58 -24.43
C GLU A 134 -3.06 -6.80 -23.55
N GLN A 135 -1.79 -7.03 -23.24
CA GLN A 135 -1.36 -8.09 -22.33
C GLN A 135 -1.92 -7.88 -20.92
N GLN A 136 -1.93 -6.63 -20.42
CA GLN A 136 -2.55 -6.29 -19.15
C GLN A 136 -4.06 -6.59 -19.14
N ARG A 137 -4.77 -6.27 -20.24
CA ARG A 137 -6.19 -6.53 -20.37
C ARG A 137 -6.49 -8.03 -20.37
N GLN A 138 -5.68 -8.84 -21.07
CA GLN A 138 -5.79 -10.29 -21.10
C GLN A 138 -5.53 -10.89 -19.71
N ARG A 139 -4.46 -10.46 -19.02
CA ARG A 139 -4.14 -10.91 -17.67
C ARG A 139 -5.20 -10.53 -16.65
N ARG A 140 -5.77 -9.34 -16.75
CA ARG A 140 -6.91 -8.93 -15.92
C ARG A 140 -8.12 -9.84 -16.09
N ARG A 141 -8.42 -10.29 -17.30
CA ARG A 141 -9.51 -11.23 -17.56
C ARG A 141 -9.23 -12.61 -16.96
N THR A 142 -8.01 -13.10 -17.11
CA THR A 142 -7.61 -14.43 -16.60
C THR A 142 -7.53 -14.46 -15.06
N LEU A 143 -6.92 -13.47 -14.45
CA LEU A 143 -6.74 -13.42 -12.99
C LEU A 143 -7.99 -12.88 -12.26
N GLY A 144 -8.75 -11.99 -12.90
CA GLY A 144 -9.91 -11.35 -12.29
C GLY A 144 -10.98 -12.32 -11.83
N GLY A 145 -11.25 -13.38 -12.61
CA GLY A 145 -12.25 -14.38 -12.24
C GLY A 145 -11.85 -15.26 -11.06
N ALA A 146 -10.60 -15.70 -11.02
CA ALA A 146 -10.13 -16.66 -10.02
C ALA A 146 -9.74 -16.01 -8.67
N VAL A 147 -9.23 -14.77 -8.69
CA VAL A 147 -8.62 -14.13 -7.52
C VAL A 147 -9.47 -13.00 -6.96
N TYR A 148 -10.44 -12.49 -7.72
CA TYR A 148 -11.22 -11.31 -7.34
C TYR A 148 -11.95 -11.46 -6.00
N GLY A 149 -12.62 -12.59 -5.77
CA GLY A 149 -13.35 -12.85 -4.53
C GLY A 149 -12.45 -12.85 -3.30
N HIS A 150 -11.29 -13.49 -3.40
CA HIS A 150 -10.30 -13.52 -2.31
C HIS A 150 -9.66 -12.16 -2.08
N ALA A 151 -9.38 -11.40 -3.15
CA ALA A 151 -8.85 -10.04 -3.06
C ALA A 151 -9.87 -9.09 -2.42
N LEU A 152 -11.14 -9.22 -2.78
CA LEU A 152 -12.23 -8.44 -2.18
C LEU A 152 -12.36 -8.75 -0.68
N LEU A 153 -12.35 -10.04 -0.32
CA LEU A 153 -12.42 -10.47 1.08
C LEU A 153 -11.24 -9.92 1.89
N LEU A 154 -10.01 -10.07 1.39
CA LEU A 154 -8.81 -9.53 2.05
C LEU A 154 -8.90 -8.01 2.20
N ALA A 155 -9.27 -7.29 1.14
CA ALA A 155 -9.43 -5.85 1.18
C ALA A 155 -10.49 -5.41 2.20
N SER A 156 -11.62 -6.13 2.28
CA SER A 156 -12.69 -5.87 3.25
C SER A 156 -12.23 -6.11 4.69
N VAL A 157 -11.52 -7.20 4.94
CA VAL A 157 -10.95 -7.49 6.28
C VAL A 157 -9.97 -6.41 6.69
N CYS A 158 -9.05 -6.03 5.81
CA CYS A 158 -8.08 -4.96 6.10
C CYS A 158 -8.77 -3.62 6.36
N TRP A 159 -9.82 -3.29 5.58
CA TRP A 159 -10.58 -2.06 5.78
C TRP A 159 -11.34 -2.04 7.11
N HIS A 160 -11.99 -3.15 7.49
CA HIS A 160 -12.66 -3.25 8.79
C HIS A 160 -11.67 -3.14 9.94
N PHE A 161 -10.51 -3.79 9.83
CA PHE A 161 -9.47 -3.70 10.85
C PHE A 161 -8.94 -2.27 11.01
N GLU A 162 -8.70 -1.58 9.89
CA GLU A 162 -8.29 -0.16 9.87
C GLU A 162 -9.37 0.73 10.53
N ALA A 163 -10.65 0.52 10.19
CA ALA A 163 -11.77 1.25 10.79
C ALA A 163 -11.87 1.00 12.29
N MET A 164 -11.74 -0.24 12.75
CA MET A 164 -11.75 -0.59 14.18
C MET A 164 -10.60 0.08 14.94
N LEU A 165 -9.39 0.13 14.35
CA LEU A 165 -8.27 0.82 14.97
C LEU A 165 -8.51 2.32 15.09
N ILE A 166 -9.08 2.96 14.06
CA ILE A 166 -9.43 4.39 14.10
C ILE A 166 -10.45 4.66 15.20
N VAL A 167 -11.53 3.86 15.27
CA VAL A 167 -12.55 3.98 16.31
C VAL A 167 -11.95 3.77 17.70
N ALA A 168 -11.08 2.78 17.86
CA ALA A 168 -10.39 2.53 19.14
C ALA A 168 -9.49 3.70 19.55
N CYS A 169 -8.76 4.30 18.60
CA CYS A 169 -7.96 5.50 18.86
C CYS A 169 -8.83 6.68 19.28
N ILE A 170 -9.93 6.93 18.57
CA ILE A 170 -10.87 8.00 18.92
C ILE A 170 -11.46 7.76 20.31
N ALA A 171 -11.92 6.55 20.60
CA ALA A 171 -12.46 6.19 21.90
C ALA A 171 -11.41 6.38 23.02
N ALA A 172 -10.16 5.99 22.79
CA ALA A 172 -9.07 6.21 23.73
C ALA A 172 -8.82 7.71 23.97
N ILE A 173 -8.81 8.53 22.93
CA ILE A 173 -8.66 9.98 23.07
C ILE A 173 -9.79 10.55 23.90
N LEU A 174 -11.05 10.22 23.58
CA LEU A 174 -12.22 10.71 24.32
C LEU A 174 -12.27 10.24 25.78
N MET A 175 -11.66 9.08 26.09
CA MET A 175 -11.60 8.54 27.43
C MET A 175 -10.53 9.22 28.31
N PHE A 176 -9.40 9.61 27.73
CA PHE A 176 -8.24 10.12 28.48
C PHE A 176 -8.02 11.62 28.35
N VAL A 177 -8.61 12.26 27.34
CA VAL A 177 -8.50 13.72 27.16
C VAL A 177 -9.70 14.40 27.80
N PRO A 178 -9.50 15.34 28.74
CA PRO A 178 -10.60 16.13 29.34
C PRO A 178 -11.39 16.86 28.25
N VAL A 179 -12.71 16.93 28.42
CA VAL A 179 -13.62 17.54 27.41
C VAL A 179 -13.26 19.00 27.12
N ASP A 180 -12.73 19.71 28.11
CA ASP A 180 -12.32 21.11 28.02
C ASP A 180 -11.12 21.34 27.07
N LEU A 181 -10.41 20.28 26.70
CA LEU A 181 -9.27 20.31 25.76
C LEU A 181 -9.65 19.85 24.35
N LEU A 182 -10.89 19.43 24.15
CA LEU A 182 -11.37 19.06 22.82
C LEU A 182 -11.74 20.32 22.03
N PRO A 183 -11.35 20.44 20.74
CA PRO A 183 -11.78 21.55 19.91
C PRO A 183 -13.30 21.52 19.72
N GLU A 184 -13.94 22.69 19.81
CA GLU A 184 -15.36 22.89 19.50
C GLU A 184 -15.70 22.60 18.04
#